data_c4cb54bf82f2b797e85e610f4ed82338
#
_entry.id   c4cb54bf82f2b797e85e610f4ed82338
#
_cell.length_a   1.000
_cell.length_b   1.000
_cell.length_c   1.000
_cell.angle_alpha   90.00
_cell.angle_beta   90.00
_cell.angle_gamma   90.00
#
_symmetry.space_group_name_H-M   'P 1'
#
loop_
_entity.id
_entity.type
_entity.pdbx_description
1 polymer ?
#
loop_
_entity_poly.entity_id
_entity_poly.type
_entity_poly.pdbx_seq_one_letter_code
_entity_poly.pdbx_strand_id
1 'polypeptide(L)'
;VAEDFDAASMVARFRARAAAVRTRGIPPIEGPERRRFVEQAQLDYMDFAMLGDAEVTLEGGILTLRIDLRPSPPPPEDAPAG
;
A
#
# COMPACT_ATOMS: atom_id res chain seq x y z
N VAL A 1 -4.44 -5.70 -24.29
CA VAL A 1 -4.23 -4.85 -23.10
C VAL A 1 -3.09 -5.38 -22.24
N ALA A 2 -3.01 -6.72 -22.05
CA ALA A 2 -2.01 -7.31 -21.18
C ALA A 2 -0.57 -7.06 -21.67
N GLU A 3 -0.35 -6.99 -22.97
CA GLU A 3 0.98 -6.76 -23.53
C GLU A 3 1.50 -5.35 -23.27
N ASP A 4 0.58 -4.38 -23.16
CA ASP A 4 0.93 -3.00 -22.90
C ASP A 4 0.84 -2.63 -21.42
N PHE A 5 0.44 -3.56 -20.58
CA PHE A 5 0.23 -3.31 -19.17
C PHE A 5 1.54 -3.40 -18.41
N ASP A 6 1.89 -2.31 -17.71
CA ASP A 6 3.08 -2.25 -16.88
C ASP A 6 2.70 -2.47 -15.41
N ALA A 7 2.91 -3.69 -14.93
CA ALA A 7 2.57 -4.06 -13.56
C ALA A 7 3.42 -3.28 -12.54
N ALA A 8 4.68 -3.02 -12.84
CA ALA A 8 5.55 -2.26 -11.94
C ALA A 8 5.05 -0.84 -11.77
N SER A 9 4.59 -0.22 -12.84
CA SER A 9 4.00 1.12 -12.76
C SER A 9 2.71 1.13 -11.96
N MET A 10 1.90 0.09 -12.05
CA MET A 10 0.70 -0.04 -11.24
C MET A 10 1.05 -0.08 -9.75
N VAL A 11 2.01 -0.89 -9.36
CA VAL A 11 2.46 -0.98 -7.96
C VAL A 11 2.99 0.37 -7.48
N ALA A 12 3.77 1.06 -8.31
CA ALA A 12 4.29 2.39 -7.97
C ALA A 12 3.16 3.40 -7.75
N ARG A 13 2.09 3.32 -8.56
CA ARG A 13 0.92 4.19 -8.36
C ARG A 13 0.23 3.92 -7.02
N PHE A 14 0.14 2.66 -6.60
CA PHE A 14 -0.45 2.34 -5.29
C PHE A 14 0.41 2.84 -4.15
N ARG A 15 1.74 2.79 -4.27
CA ARG A 15 2.64 3.41 -3.27
C ARG A 15 2.40 4.90 -3.18
N ALA A 16 2.27 5.56 -4.31
CA ALA A 16 2.01 7.00 -4.35
C ALA A 16 0.66 7.33 -3.72
N ARG A 17 -0.35 6.51 -3.96
CA ARG A 17 -1.68 6.69 -3.37
C ARG A 17 -1.65 6.52 -1.85
N ALA A 18 -0.87 5.54 -1.35
CA ALA A 18 -0.69 5.37 0.09
C ALA A 18 -0.06 6.60 0.72
N ALA A 19 1.00 7.12 0.10
CA ALA A 19 1.66 8.34 0.58
C ALA A 19 0.69 9.54 0.57
N ALA A 20 -0.13 9.65 -0.46
CA ALA A 20 -1.09 10.73 -0.58
C ALA A 20 -2.16 10.70 0.53
N VAL A 21 -2.55 9.51 0.99
CA VAL A 21 -3.50 9.39 2.10
C VAL A 21 -2.92 10.04 3.36
N ARG A 22 -1.64 9.86 3.63
CA ARG A 22 -1.00 10.44 4.82
C ARG A 22 -0.93 11.95 4.78
N THR A 23 -0.93 12.55 3.61
CA THR A 23 -0.92 14.01 3.48
C THR A 23 -2.32 14.58 3.30
N ARG A 24 -3.35 13.73 3.31
CA ARG A 24 -4.74 14.14 3.20
C ARG A 24 -5.15 14.92 4.44
N GLY A 25 -5.62 16.15 4.24
CA GLY A 25 -6.13 16.96 5.34
C GLY A 25 -7.45 16.43 5.86
N ILE A 26 -7.70 16.66 7.14
CA ILE A 26 -9.00 16.33 7.74
C ILE A 26 -9.92 17.54 7.50
N PRO A 27 -11.09 17.35 6.86
CA PRO A 27 -12.02 18.46 6.66
C PRO A 27 -12.59 18.94 8.01
N PRO A 28 -13.20 20.15 8.06
CA PRO A 28 -13.73 20.70 9.30
C PRO A 28 -15.05 20.01 9.69
N ILE A 29 -14.96 18.76 10.09
CA ILE A 29 -16.09 17.95 10.56
C ILE A 29 -15.79 17.47 11.97
N GLU A 30 -16.85 17.19 12.72
CA GLU A 30 -16.75 16.78 14.12
C GLU A 30 -17.59 15.53 14.39
N GLY A 31 -17.35 14.91 15.54
CA GLY A 31 -18.16 13.80 16.03
C GLY A 31 -18.02 12.54 15.20
N PRO A 32 -19.16 11.84 14.98
CA PRO A 32 -19.12 10.55 14.25
C PRO A 32 -18.61 10.66 12.83
N GLU A 33 -18.85 11.79 12.16
CA GLU A 33 -18.37 11.99 10.80
C GLU A 33 -16.85 12.08 10.74
N ARG A 34 -16.25 12.77 11.71
CA ARG A 34 -14.80 12.85 11.81
C ARG A 34 -14.21 11.47 12.04
N ARG A 35 -14.79 10.69 12.91
CA ARG A 35 -14.35 9.34 13.21
C ARG A 35 -14.39 8.46 11.97
N ARG A 36 -15.48 8.51 11.22
CA ARG A 36 -15.64 7.76 9.97
C ARG A 36 -14.59 8.17 8.95
N PHE A 37 -14.33 9.47 8.84
CA PHE A 37 -13.31 9.97 7.91
C PHE A 37 -11.92 9.41 8.26
N VAL A 38 -11.55 9.46 9.54
CA VAL A 38 -10.25 8.96 10.00
C VAL A 38 -10.13 7.46 9.79
N GLU A 39 -11.16 6.70 10.14
CA GLU A 39 -11.18 5.25 9.94
C GLU A 39 -11.05 4.88 8.45
N GLN A 40 -11.76 5.60 7.60
CA GLN A 40 -11.69 5.37 6.16
C GLN A 40 -10.28 5.67 5.62
N ALA A 41 -9.68 6.75 6.09
CA ALA A 41 -8.31 7.10 5.69
C ALA A 41 -7.30 6.03 6.13
N GLN A 42 -7.47 5.46 7.32
CA GLN A 42 -6.61 4.39 7.80
C GLN A 42 -6.74 3.13 6.94
N LEU A 43 -7.98 2.77 6.57
CA LEU A 43 -8.21 1.63 5.69
C LEU A 43 -7.64 1.87 4.30
N ASP A 44 -7.84 3.07 3.76
CA ASP A 44 -7.29 3.43 2.45
C ASP A 44 -5.77 3.31 2.44
N TYR A 45 -5.12 3.84 3.47
CA TYR A 45 -3.67 3.76 3.58
C TYR A 45 -3.20 2.30 3.63
N MET A 46 -3.84 1.49 4.46
CA MET A 46 -3.47 0.09 4.61
C MET A 46 -3.63 -0.66 3.28
N ASP A 47 -4.77 -0.47 2.62
CA ASP A 47 -5.06 -1.16 1.36
C ASP A 47 -4.07 -0.75 0.27
N PHE A 48 -3.81 0.54 0.12
CA PHE A 48 -2.88 1.01 -0.90
C PHE A 48 -1.45 0.60 -0.59
N ALA A 49 -1.06 0.64 0.69
CA ALA A 49 0.29 0.23 1.09
C ALA A 49 0.53 -1.26 0.82
N MET A 50 -0.47 -2.10 1.09
CA MET A 50 -0.37 -3.53 0.78
C MET A 50 -0.16 -3.76 -0.71
N LEU A 51 -0.96 -3.10 -1.54
CA LEU A 51 -0.83 -3.22 -2.98
C LEU A 51 0.49 -2.65 -3.48
N GLY A 52 1.00 -1.61 -2.82
CA GLY A 52 2.30 -1.03 -3.14
C GLY A 52 3.49 -1.92 -2.77
N ASP A 53 3.29 -2.91 -1.89
CA ASP A 53 4.32 -3.86 -1.50
C ASP A 53 4.21 -5.19 -2.24
N ALA A 54 3.25 -5.33 -3.13
CA ALA A 54 3.02 -6.59 -3.82
C ALA A 54 4.16 -6.94 -4.78
N GLU A 55 4.48 -8.22 -4.81
CA GLU A 55 5.28 -8.78 -5.90
C GLU A 55 4.31 -9.10 -7.03
N VAL A 56 4.60 -8.62 -8.22
CA VAL A 56 3.70 -8.81 -9.35
C VAL A 56 4.38 -9.66 -10.43
N THR A 57 3.60 -10.55 -11.02
CA THR A 57 3.99 -11.28 -12.19
C THR A 57 2.89 -11.18 -13.24
N LEU A 58 3.30 -11.10 -14.50
CA LEU A 58 2.36 -11.07 -15.62
C LEU A 58 2.81 -12.09 -16.64
N GLU A 59 2.08 -13.19 -16.73
CA GLU A 59 2.40 -14.29 -17.63
C GLU A 59 1.13 -14.77 -18.32
N GLY A 60 1.21 -14.92 -19.64
CA GLY A 60 0.08 -15.41 -20.42
C GLY A 60 -1.18 -14.59 -20.24
N GLY A 61 -1.06 -13.28 -20.02
CA GLY A 61 -2.18 -12.39 -19.79
C GLY A 61 -2.76 -12.47 -18.38
N ILE A 62 -2.12 -13.18 -17.46
CA ILE A 62 -2.60 -13.31 -16.09
C ILE A 62 -1.69 -12.50 -15.16
N LEU A 63 -2.29 -11.54 -14.49
CA LEU A 63 -1.61 -10.73 -13.48
C LEU A 63 -1.78 -11.38 -12.12
N THR A 64 -0.67 -11.64 -11.45
CA THR A 64 -0.67 -12.21 -10.10
C THR A 64 0.00 -11.24 -9.16
N LEU A 65 -0.66 -10.94 -8.04
CA LEU A 65 -0.09 -10.14 -6.97
C LEU A 65 0.13 -11.02 -5.75
N ARG A 66 1.34 -10.99 -5.24
CA ARG A 66 1.68 -11.73 -4.03
C ARG A 66 2.02 -10.74 -2.93
N ILE A 67 1.29 -10.84 -1.82
CA ILE A 67 1.47 -9.94 -0.68
C ILE A 67 1.72 -10.80 0.55
N ASP A 68 2.89 -10.61 1.16
CA ASP A 68 3.26 -11.33 2.38
C ASP A 68 2.86 -10.49 3.58
N LEU A 69 1.85 -10.93 4.30
CA LEU A 69 1.31 -10.21 5.45
C LEU A 69 1.96 -10.62 6.77
N ARG A 70 2.94 -11.51 6.72
CA ARG A 70 3.66 -11.90 7.93
C ARG A 70 4.50 -10.72 8.41
N PRO A 71 4.64 -10.51 9.74
CA PRO A 71 5.52 -9.45 10.21
C PRO A 71 6.96 -9.72 9.78
N SER A 72 7.66 -8.65 9.45
CA SER A 72 9.08 -8.77 9.11
C SER A 72 9.85 -9.27 10.32
N PRO A 73 10.78 -10.24 10.15
CA PRO A 73 11.58 -10.69 11.28
C PRO A 73 12.46 -9.55 11.79
N PRO A 74 12.71 -9.50 13.10
CA PRO A 74 13.63 -8.49 13.63
C PRO A 74 15.04 -8.72 13.08
N PRO A 75 15.85 -7.66 12.97
CA PRO A 75 17.23 -7.84 12.54
C PRO A 75 17.99 -8.72 13.54
N PRO A 76 18.98 -9.51 13.08
CA PRO A 76 19.77 -10.33 13.98
C PRO A 76 20.46 -9.46 15.02
N GLU A 77 20.57 -9.99 16.26
CA GLU A 77 21.18 -9.24 17.36
C GLU A 77 22.64 -8.92 17.10
N ASP A 78 23.31 -9.75 16.34
CA ASP A 78 24.72 -9.57 15.98
C ASP A 78 24.89 -8.80 14.68
N ALA A 79 23.83 -8.23 14.13
CA ALA A 79 23.95 -7.40 12.95
C ALA A 79 24.79 -6.17 13.28
N PRO A 80 25.72 -5.78 12.38
CA PRO A 80 26.52 -4.59 12.63
C PRO A 80 25.64 -3.36 12.77
N ALA A 81 25.92 -2.59 13.82
CA ALA A 81 25.20 -1.35 14.06
C ALA A 81 25.70 -0.30 13.05
N GLY A 82 24.83 0.23 12.29
CA GLY A 82 25.25 1.25 11.38
C GLY A 82 24.81 1.15 10.02
#